data_ffe4077a241f7aa25b8d7cbaee95417d
#
_entry.id   ffe4077a241f7aa25b8d7cbaee95417d
#
_cell.length_a   1.000
_cell.length_b   1.000
_cell.length_c   1.000
_cell.angle_alpha   90.00
_cell.angle_beta   90.00
_cell.angle_gamma   90.00
#
_symmetry.space_group_name_H-M   'P 1'
#
loop_
_entity.id
_entity.type
_entity.pdbx_description
1 polymer ?
#
loop_
_entity_poly.entity_id
_entity_poly.type
_entity_poly.pdbx_seq_one_letter_code
_entity_poly.pdbx_strand_id
1 'polypeptide(L)'
;MYLAENLKFLREQNGKTQGELAVLFGIEQKTISSWECGSRKPPIGTIVSLAKLYRVSLDDLVLTDMRPPIPVYALNLAYLRKKHGMTQQEISELLGYSGKQGYNAIETGKVKPTIDTLEKLADFFGVTMDQIVKQ
;
A
#
# COMPACT_ATOMS: atom_id res chain seq x y z
N MET A 1 -16.69 2.13 -5.82
CA MET A 1 -16.28 3.38 -5.15
C MET A 1 -14.92 3.16 -4.46
N TYR A 2 -14.03 4.12 -4.60
CA TYR A 2 -12.66 4.01 -4.05
C TYR A 2 -12.35 5.09 -3.01
N LEU A 3 -13.38 5.77 -2.50
CA LEU A 3 -13.19 6.92 -1.61
C LEU A 3 -12.33 6.59 -0.37
N ALA A 4 -12.67 5.51 0.34
CA ALA A 4 -11.97 5.13 1.57
C ALA A 4 -10.48 4.85 1.29
N GLU A 5 -10.21 4.05 0.28
CA GLU A 5 -8.84 3.67 -0.10
C GLU A 5 -8.05 4.88 -0.57
N ASN A 6 -8.66 5.75 -1.35
CA ASN A 6 -8.01 6.95 -1.86
C ASN A 6 -7.70 7.95 -0.74
N LEU A 7 -8.59 8.11 0.24
CA LEU A 7 -8.35 8.99 1.37
C LEU A 7 -7.12 8.57 2.15
N LYS A 8 -7.00 7.28 2.43
CA LYS A 8 -5.84 6.75 3.13
C LYS A 8 -4.57 6.91 2.29
N PHE A 9 -4.63 6.55 1.01
CA PHE A 9 -3.49 6.66 0.10
C PHE A 9 -2.98 8.10 0.01
N LEU A 10 -3.89 9.06 -0.23
CA LEU A 10 -3.51 10.46 -0.39
C LEU A 10 -2.95 11.05 0.91
N ARG A 11 -3.51 10.68 2.06
CA ARG A 11 -3.00 11.12 3.35
C ARG A 11 -1.57 10.62 3.57
N GLU A 12 -1.34 9.34 3.34
CA GLU A 12 -0.01 8.74 3.50
C GLU A 12 1.00 9.33 2.50
N GLN A 13 0.57 9.54 1.27
CA GLN A 13 1.43 10.15 0.23
C GLN A 13 1.85 11.57 0.60
N ASN A 14 1.00 12.30 1.33
CA ASN A 14 1.30 13.64 1.80
C ASN A 14 2.00 13.66 3.17
N GLY A 15 2.38 12.50 3.68
CA GLY A 15 3.17 12.38 4.90
C GLY A 15 2.44 12.75 6.18
N LYS A 16 1.11 12.70 6.18
CA LYS A 16 0.30 13.06 7.36
C LYS A 16 -0.23 11.83 8.08
N THR A 17 -0.27 11.91 9.41
CA THR A 17 -0.94 10.90 10.23
C THR A 17 -2.44 11.20 10.27
N GLN A 18 -3.23 10.21 10.69
CA GLN A 18 -4.67 10.42 10.90
C GLN A 18 -4.92 11.53 11.94
N GLY A 19 -4.09 11.56 13.00
CA GLY A 19 -4.19 12.58 14.03
C GLY A 19 -3.93 13.99 13.50
N GLU A 20 -2.92 14.14 12.67
CA GLU A 20 -2.60 15.44 12.05
C GLU A 20 -3.74 15.94 11.16
N LEU A 21 -4.30 15.05 10.37
CA LEU A 21 -5.43 15.39 9.50
C LEU A 21 -6.66 15.75 10.33
N ALA A 22 -6.90 15.00 11.41
CA ALA A 22 -8.02 15.27 12.33
C ALA A 22 -7.91 16.67 12.94
N VAL A 23 -6.72 17.07 13.37
CA VAL A 23 -6.48 18.42 13.89
C VAL A 23 -6.78 19.48 12.84
N LEU A 24 -6.34 19.25 11.59
CA LEU A 24 -6.57 20.18 10.49
C LEU A 24 -8.05 20.42 10.23
N PHE A 25 -8.87 19.39 10.36
CA PHE A 25 -10.32 19.47 10.13
C PHE A 25 -11.14 19.72 11.40
N GLY A 26 -10.48 19.77 12.57
CA GLY A 26 -11.17 20.00 13.84
C GLY A 26 -12.10 18.86 14.25
N ILE A 27 -11.74 17.63 13.95
CA ILE A 27 -12.53 16.43 14.26
C ILE A 27 -11.65 15.40 14.99
N GLU A 28 -12.28 14.31 15.44
CA GLU A 28 -11.58 13.25 16.14
C GLU A 28 -10.85 12.30 15.17
N GLN A 29 -9.72 11.76 15.60
CA GLN A 29 -8.96 10.80 14.80
C GLN A 29 -9.78 9.58 14.41
N LYS A 30 -10.64 9.09 15.31
CA LYS A 30 -11.50 7.92 15.03
C LYS A 30 -12.44 8.18 13.87
N THR A 31 -12.83 9.45 13.64
CA THR A 31 -13.68 9.83 12.51
C THR A 31 -12.90 9.66 11.20
N ILE A 32 -11.65 10.13 11.16
CA ILE A 32 -10.78 9.90 9.99
C ILE A 32 -10.62 8.40 9.75
N SER A 33 -10.35 7.64 10.79
CA SER A 33 -10.18 6.19 10.70
C SER A 33 -11.43 5.51 10.12
N SER A 34 -12.62 5.93 10.54
CA SER A 34 -13.86 5.36 10.03
C SER A 34 -14.08 5.65 8.55
N TRP A 35 -13.63 6.82 8.08
CA TRP A 35 -13.71 7.16 6.66
C TRP A 35 -12.73 6.33 5.83
N GLU A 36 -11.52 6.11 6.35
CA GLU A 36 -10.48 5.36 5.64
C GLU A 36 -10.72 3.86 5.62
N CYS A 37 -11.45 3.32 6.58
CA CYS A 37 -11.83 1.91 6.56
C CYS A 37 -13.17 1.65 5.87
N GLY A 38 -13.88 2.70 5.48
CA GLY A 38 -15.13 2.60 4.74
C GLY A 38 -16.37 2.35 5.60
N SER A 39 -16.25 2.36 6.94
CA SER A 39 -17.39 2.14 7.83
C SER A 39 -18.35 3.34 7.85
N ARG A 40 -17.83 4.53 7.57
CA ARG A 40 -18.62 5.76 7.44
C ARG A 40 -18.12 6.57 6.25
N LYS A 41 -18.99 7.42 5.71
CA LYS A 41 -18.62 8.33 4.63
C LYS A 41 -18.55 9.75 5.18
N PRO A 42 -17.57 10.56 4.77
CA PRO A 42 -17.52 11.96 5.17
C PRO A 42 -18.70 12.74 4.56
N PRO A 43 -19.14 13.82 5.21
CA PRO A 43 -20.13 14.71 4.62
C PRO A 43 -19.64 15.31 3.31
N ILE A 44 -20.58 15.69 2.43
CA ILE A 44 -20.22 16.21 1.10
C ILE A 44 -19.29 17.43 1.18
N GLY A 45 -19.52 18.34 2.12
CA GLY A 45 -18.65 19.50 2.31
C GLY A 45 -17.22 19.11 2.68
N THR A 46 -17.06 18.07 3.48
CA THR A 46 -15.75 17.55 3.87
C THR A 46 -15.07 16.88 2.68
N ILE A 47 -15.82 16.13 1.87
CA ILE A 47 -15.27 15.49 0.66
C ILE A 47 -14.74 16.57 -0.29
N VAL A 48 -15.47 17.65 -0.48
CA VAL A 48 -15.05 18.79 -1.31
C VAL A 48 -13.76 19.40 -0.74
N SER A 49 -13.68 19.59 0.57
CA SER A 49 -12.49 20.15 1.22
C SER A 49 -11.28 19.22 1.07
N LEU A 50 -11.48 17.91 1.19
CA LEU A 50 -10.41 16.92 1.00
C LEU A 50 -9.91 16.91 -0.46
N ALA A 51 -10.83 16.98 -1.41
CA ALA A 51 -10.46 17.05 -2.83
C ALA A 51 -9.60 18.29 -3.11
N LYS A 52 -9.97 19.43 -2.55
CA LYS A 52 -9.20 20.66 -2.68
C LYS A 52 -7.83 20.56 -2.01
N LEU A 53 -7.79 19.99 -0.82
CA LEU A 53 -6.54 19.79 -0.08
C LEU A 53 -5.56 18.95 -0.88
N TYR A 54 -6.02 17.87 -1.49
CA TYR A 54 -5.17 16.96 -2.25
C TYR A 54 -5.06 17.33 -3.73
N ARG A 55 -5.74 18.39 -4.15
CA ARG A 55 -5.71 18.90 -5.55
C ARG A 55 -6.17 17.85 -6.56
N VAL A 56 -7.23 17.15 -6.24
CA VAL A 56 -7.85 16.15 -7.12
C VAL A 56 -9.30 16.51 -7.35
N SER A 57 -9.89 15.98 -8.42
CA SER A 57 -11.32 16.16 -8.67
C SER A 57 -12.14 15.26 -7.75
N LEU A 58 -13.39 15.61 -7.54
CA LEU A 58 -14.33 14.74 -6.80
C LEU A 58 -14.49 13.39 -7.49
N ASP A 59 -14.58 13.40 -8.81
CA ASP A 59 -14.73 12.17 -9.58
C ASP A 59 -13.53 11.25 -9.36
N ASP A 60 -12.32 11.78 -9.43
CA ASP A 60 -11.11 10.99 -9.20
C ASP A 60 -11.05 10.48 -7.77
N LEU A 61 -11.38 11.34 -6.80
CA LEU A 61 -11.34 10.94 -5.39
C LEU A 61 -12.30 9.81 -5.07
N VAL A 62 -13.48 9.79 -5.68
CA VAL A 62 -14.57 8.86 -5.35
C VAL A 62 -14.58 7.66 -6.29
N LEU A 63 -14.36 7.86 -7.59
CA LEU A 63 -14.65 6.86 -8.61
C LEU A 63 -13.42 6.18 -9.20
N THR A 64 -12.25 6.79 -9.09
CA THR A 64 -11.01 6.26 -9.69
C THR A 64 -10.10 5.70 -8.61
N ASP A 65 -9.57 4.50 -8.82
CA ASP A 65 -8.55 3.96 -7.91
C ASP A 65 -7.24 4.73 -8.14
N MET A 66 -6.92 5.64 -7.22
CA MET A 66 -5.76 6.52 -7.32
C MET A 66 -4.47 5.87 -6.84
N ARG A 67 -4.55 4.68 -6.25
CA ARG A 67 -3.36 3.96 -5.80
C ARG A 67 -2.58 3.48 -7.02
N PRO A 68 -1.22 3.56 -6.98
CA PRO A 68 -0.43 3.04 -8.10
C PRO A 68 -0.66 1.54 -8.24
N PRO A 69 -0.60 1.00 -9.47
CA PRO A 69 -0.72 -0.44 -9.66
C PRO A 69 0.42 -1.15 -8.92
N ILE A 70 0.15 -2.36 -8.43
CA ILE A 70 1.17 -3.19 -7.79
C ILE A 70 2.18 -3.60 -8.86
N PRO A 71 3.49 -3.36 -8.66
CA PRO A 71 4.50 -3.73 -9.65
C PRO A 71 4.50 -5.24 -9.94
N VAL A 72 4.91 -5.60 -11.15
CA VAL A 72 4.93 -7.00 -11.57
C VAL A 72 5.79 -7.87 -10.66
N TYR A 73 6.95 -7.36 -10.22
CA TYR A 73 7.81 -8.14 -9.31
C TYR A 73 7.07 -8.50 -8.03
N ALA A 74 6.28 -7.59 -7.49
CA ALA A 74 5.55 -7.82 -6.24
C ALA A 74 4.46 -8.88 -6.43
N LEU A 75 3.72 -8.82 -7.53
CA LEU A 75 2.72 -9.84 -7.86
C LEU A 75 3.37 -11.21 -8.03
N ASN A 76 4.50 -11.28 -8.73
CA ASN A 76 5.21 -12.53 -8.96
C ASN A 76 5.77 -13.11 -7.66
N LEU A 77 6.32 -12.27 -6.78
CA LEU A 77 6.81 -12.73 -5.47
C LEU A 77 5.69 -13.27 -4.60
N ALA A 78 4.53 -12.61 -4.58
CA ALA A 78 3.38 -13.10 -3.85
C ALA A 78 2.92 -14.46 -4.38
N TYR A 79 2.88 -14.62 -5.70
CA TYR A 79 2.52 -15.87 -6.32
C TYR A 79 3.49 -17.01 -5.95
N LEU A 80 4.81 -16.74 -6.06
CA LEU A 80 5.83 -17.73 -5.74
C LEU A 80 5.79 -18.12 -4.26
N ARG A 81 5.64 -17.15 -3.38
CA ARG A 81 5.53 -17.42 -1.94
C ARG A 81 4.36 -18.34 -1.64
N LYS A 82 3.18 -18.01 -2.17
CA LYS A 82 1.96 -18.82 -1.96
C LYS A 82 2.10 -20.19 -2.56
N LYS A 83 2.71 -20.30 -3.73
CA LYS A 83 2.96 -21.57 -4.41
C LYS A 83 3.84 -22.49 -3.56
N HIS A 84 4.79 -21.92 -2.84
CA HIS A 84 5.70 -22.67 -1.94
C HIS A 84 5.12 -22.85 -0.54
N GLY A 85 3.90 -22.35 -0.28
CA GLY A 85 3.23 -22.49 1.01
C GLY A 85 3.89 -21.74 2.14
N MET A 86 4.56 -20.63 1.85
CA MET A 86 5.31 -19.83 2.84
C MET A 86 4.55 -18.60 3.27
N THR A 87 4.78 -18.19 4.52
CA THR A 87 4.25 -16.91 5.03
C THR A 87 5.25 -15.79 4.74
N GLN A 88 4.76 -14.54 4.81
CA GLN A 88 5.64 -13.37 4.68
C GLN A 88 6.71 -13.35 5.78
N GLN A 89 6.36 -13.80 6.97
CA GLN A 89 7.29 -13.89 8.10
C GLN A 89 8.45 -14.83 7.77
N GLU A 90 8.16 -16.00 7.21
CA GLU A 90 9.18 -16.98 6.83
C GLU A 90 10.15 -16.43 5.79
N ILE A 91 9.63 -15.72 4.78
CA ILE A 91 10.48 -15.09 3.76
C ILE A 91 11.33 -13.96 4.37
N SER A 92 10.74 -13.15 5.25
CA SER A 92 11.48 -12.10 5.95
C SER A 92 12.65 -12.66 6.76
N GLU A 93 12.42 -13.75 7.46
CA GLU A 93 13.48 -14.43 8.23
C GLU A 93 14.59 -14.94 7.32
N LEU A 94 14.22 -15.52 6.18
CA LEU A 94 15.18 -15.97 5.17
C LEU A 94 16.06 -14.84 4.68
N LEU A 95 15.50 -13.64 4.53
CA LEU A 95 16.23 -12.46 4.08
C LEU A 95 17.00 -11.75 5.20
N GLY A 96 16.83 -12.19 6.45
CA GLY A 96 17.51 -11.59 7.60
C GLY A 96 16.79 -10.36 8.17
N TYR A 97 15.54 -10.15 7.84
CA TYR A 97 14.75 -9.06 8.42
C TYR A 97 14.20 -9.45 9.79
N SER A 98 13.99 -8.45 10.65
CA SER A 98 13.53 -8.68 12.03
C SER A 98 12.05 -9.01 12.14
N GLY A 99 11.23 -8.74 11.12
CA GLY A 99 9.79 -8.99 11.13
C GLY A 99 9.25 -9.06 9.71
N LYS A 100 7.96 -9.41 9.59
CA LYS A 100 7.32 -9.56 8.28
C LYS A 100 7.23 -8.26 7.48
N GLN A 101 7.34 -7.11 8.15
CA GLN A 101 7.16 -5.80 7.53
C GLN A 101 8.18 -5.54 6.42
N GLY A 102 9.41 -5.98 6.59
CA GLY A 102 10.47 -5.79 5.58
C GLY A 102 10.12 -6.43 4.26
N TYR A 103 9.72 -7.68 4.28
CA TYR A 103 9.32 -8.37 3.06
C TYR A 103 7.94 -7.91 2.57
N ASN A 104 7.01 -7.64 3.51
CA ASN A 104 5.69 -7.14 3.15
C ASN A 104 5.79 -5.86 2.32
N ALA A 105 6.70 -4.95 2.65
CA ALA A 105 6.91 -3.72 1.89
C ALA A 105 7.33 -4.01 0.44
N ILE A 106 8.10 -5.06 0.21
CA ILE A 106 8.51 -5.49 -1.13
C ILE A 106 7.30 -6.09 -1.87
N GLU A 107 6.55 -6.96 -1.21
CA GLU A 107 5.41 -7.68 -1.83
C GLU A 107 4.23 -6.75 -2.13
N THR A 108 4.12 -5.63 -1.42
CA THR A 108 3.09 -4.62 -1.68
C THR A 108 3.54 -3.55 -2.67
N GLY A 109 4.79 -3.58 -3.09
CA GLY A 109 5.33 -2.63 -4.05
C GLY A 109 5.79 -1.31 -3.45
N LYS A 110 5.77 -1.16 -2.13
CA LYS A 110 6.22 0.07 -1.46
C LYS A 110 7.72 0.27 -1.56
N VAL A 111 8.48 -0.82 -1.54
CA VAL A 111 9.93 -0.81 -1.57
C VAL A 111 10.41 -1.74 -2.68
N LYS A 112 11.32 -1.25 -3.52
CA LYS A 112 11.94 -2.10 -4.56
C LYS A 112 13.01 -2.98 -3.91
N PRO A 113 13.07 -4.28 -4.25
CA PRO A 113 14.14 -5.12 -3.75
C PRO A 113 15.49 -4.69 -4.33
N THR A 114 16.54 -4.84 -3.54
CA THR A 114 17.89 -4.66 -4.04
C THR A 114 18.27 -5.84 -4.93
N ILE A 115 19.36 -5.71 -5.70
CA ILE A 115 19.89 -6.81 -6.51
C ILE A 115 20.20 -8.04 -5.64
N ASP A 116 20.81 -7.82 -4.48
CA ASP A 116 21.15 -8.92 -3.56
C ASP A 116 19.91 -9.63 -3.05
N THR A 117 18.87 -8.88 -2.68
CA THR A 117 17.62 -9.46 -2.20
C THR A 117 16.92 -10.22 -3.33
N LEU A 118 16.88 -9.65 -4.54
CA LEU A 118 16.27 -10.27 -5.69
C LEU A 118 16.98 -11.59 -6.05
N GLU A 119 18.31 -11.60 -6.00
CA GLU A 119 19.11 -12.80 -6.26
C GLU A 119 18.80 -13.91 -5.25
N LYS A 120 18.74 -13.55 -3.96
CA LYS A 120 18.39 -14.52 -2.91
C LYS A 120 17.01 -15.12 -3.12
N LEU A 121 16.03 -14.28 -3.46
CA LEU A 121 14.66 -14.74 -3.70
C LEU A 121 14.60 -15.64 -4.94
N ALA A 122 15.30 -15.28 -6.01
CA ALA A 122 15.36 -16.09 -7.22
C ALA A 122 15.96 -17.46 -6.95
N ASP A 123 17.06 -17.51 -6.23
CA ASP A 123 17.72 -18.76 -5.84
C ASP A 123 16.80 -19.61 -4.97
N PHE A 124 16.16 -18.99 -4.00
CA PHE A 124 15.28 -19.72 -3.08
C PHE A 124 14.09 -20.33 -3.82
N PHE A 125 13.44 -19.57 -4.70
CA PHE A 125 12.27 -20.05 -5.45
C PHE A 125 12.65 -20.89 -6.68
N GLY A 126 13.93 -21.01 -7.00
CA GLY A 126 14.38 -21.79 -8.15
C GLY A 126 13.98 -21.17 -9.50
N VAL A 127 13.92 -19.86 -9.57
CA VAL A 127 13.56 -19.10 -10.77
C VAL A 127 14.67 -18.11 -11.09
N THR A 128 14.60 -17.51 -12.29
CA THR A 128 15.53 -16.44 -12.66
C THR A 128 15.04 -15.10 -12.13
N MET A 129 15.95 -14.14 -12.01
CA MET A 129 15.55 -12.77 -11.66
C MET A 129 14.60 -12.19 -12.72
N ASP A 130 14.83 -12.52 -14.01
CA ASP A 130 13.94 -12.10 -15.09
C ASP A 130 12.52 -12.61 -14.90
N GLN A 131 12.36 -13.84 -14.43
CA GLN A 131 11.04 -14.42 -14.17
C GLN A 131 10.32 -13.71 -13.04
N ILE A 132 11.04 -13.09 -12.12
CA ILE A 132 10.42 -12.31 -11.05
C ILE A 132 10.00 -10.93 -11.56
N VAL A 133 10.85 -10.24 -12.32
CA VAL A 133 10.63 -8.83 -12.70
C VAL A 133 9.84 -8.64 -13.98
N LYS A 134 9.69 -9.67 -14.81
CA LYS A 134 8.96 -9.61 -16.08
C LYS A 134 7.69 -10.46 -16.03
N GLN A 135 6.75 -10.12 -16.88
CA GLN A 135 5.53 -10.91 -17.05
C GLN A 135 5.81 -12.21 -17.79
#